data_639fda54d417624c8872f2add6e9c879
#
_entry.id   639fda54d417624c8872f2add6e9c879
#
_cell.length_a   1.000
_cell.length_b   1.000
_cell.length_c   1.000
_cell.angle_alpha   90.00
_cell.angle_beta   90.00
_cell.angle_gamma   90.00
#
_symmetry.space_group_name_H-M   'P 1'
#
loop_
_entity.id
_entity.type
_entity.pdbx_description
1 polymer ?
#
loop_
_entity_poly.entity_id
_entity_poly.type
_entity_poly.pdbx_seq_one_letter_code
_entity_poly.pdbx_strand_id
1 'polypeptide(L)'
;MTPTQVGIKLNDTTSASELDSFFTQVWSQDRRVKIVLDATDCRKISVGRILSMKGVLDEHRYSSRKYIDHTVVLVNSRFARFILRAGLAIIKTERPVYISTPT
;
A
#
# COMPACT_ATOMS: atom_id res chain seq x y z
N MET A 1 15.65 12.79 10.61
CA MET A 1 15.97 12.57 9.19
C MET A 1 14.70 12.30 8.42
N THR A 2 14.52 12.95 7.28
CA THR A 2 13.32 12.79 6.45
C THR A 2 13.33 11.42 5.77
N PRO A 3 12.24 10.63 5.83
CA PRO A 3 12.21 9.35 5.12
C PRO A 3 12.28 9.55 3.60
N THR A 4 12.91 8.61 2.92
CA THR A 4 12.95 8.60 1.46
C THR A 4 11.58 8.19 0.92
N GLN A 5 11.06 8.94 -0.04
CA GLN A 5 9.80 8.57 -0.68
C GLN A 5 10.03 7.54 -1.77
N VAL A 6 9.30 6.43 -1.72
CA VAL A 6 9.28 5.41 -2.76
C VAL A 6 7.83 5.17 -3.15
N GLY A 7 7.59 4.85 -4.41
CA GLY A 7 6.23 4.69 -4.90
C GLY A 7 6.08 3.62 -5.95
N ILE A 8 4.86 3.11 -6.07
CA ILE A 8 4.48 2.18 -7.12
C ILE A 8 3.11 2.59 -7.64
N LYS A 9 2.91 2.51 -8.95
CA LYS A 9 1.61 2.75 -9.57
C LYS A 9 0.89 1.42 -9.72
N LEU A 10 -0.32 1.36 -9.19
CA LEU A 10 -1.16 0.17 -9.23
C LEU A 10 -2.28 0.34 -10.26
N ASN A 11 -2.72 -0.78 -10.84
CA ASN A 11 -3.88 -0.81 -11.72
C ASN A 11 -4.67 -2.09 -11.47
N ASP A 12 -5.74 -2.31 -12.25
CA ASP A 12 -6.62 -3.46 -12.02
C ASP A 12 -5.96 -4.82 -12.34
N THR A 13 -4.79 -4.80 -13.00
CA THR A 13 -4.04 -6.02 -13.33
C THR A 13 -2.81 -6.24 -12.45
N THR A 14 -2.51 -5.31 -11.54
CA THR A 14 -1.37 -5.47 -10.63
C THR A 14 -1.57 -6.71 -9.76
N SER A 15 -0.57 -7.60 -9.78
CA SER A 15 -0.62 -8.84 -9.03
C SER A 15 0.02 -8.71 -7.65
N ALA A 16 -0.28 -9.67 -6.77
CA ALA A 16 0.37 -9.77 -5.46
C ALA A 16 1.89 -9.96 -5.61
N SER A 17 2.30 -10.68 -6.65
CA SER A 17 3.72 -10.91 -6.96
C SER A 17 4.46 -9.60 -7.27
N GLU A 18 3.82 -8.70 -8.03
CA GLU A 18 4.41 -7.39 -8.34
C GLU A 18 4.57 -6.54 -7.08
N LEU A 19 3.59 -6.57 -6.20
CA LEU A 19 3.65 -5.85 -4.94
C LEU A 19 4.74 -6.43 -4.03
N ASP A 20 4.85 -7.75 -3.98
CA ASP A 20 5.90 -8.45 -3.23
C ASP A 20 7.29 -8.03 -3.71
N SER A 21 7.50 -8.01 -5.02
CA SER A 21 8.78 -7.58 -5.63
C SER A 21 9.10 -6.13 -5.28
N PHE A 22 8.10 -5.26 -5.32
CA PHE A 22 8.28 -3.85 -4.94
C PHE A 22 8.77 -3.73 -3.50
N PHE A 23 8.12 -4.39 -2.55
CA PHE A 23 8.53 -4.33 -1.15
C PHE A 23 9.93 -4.89 -0.95
N THR A 24 10.25 -6.01 -1.58
CA THR A 24 11.58 -6.60 -1.48
C THR A 24 12.67 -5.62 -1.94
N GLN A 25 12.43 -4.92 -3.04
CA GLN A 25 13.37 -3.91 -3.53
C GLN A 25 13.50 -2.73 -2.57
N VAL A 26 12.39 -2.31 -1.96
CA VAL A 26 12.40 -1.21 -1.00
C VAL A 26 13.27 -1.56 0.20
N TRP A 27 13.11 -2.78 0.74
CA TRP A 27 13.90 -3.19 1.92
C TRP A 27 15.39 -3.33 1.62
N SER A 28 15.74 -3.62 0.37
CA SER A 28 17.15 -3.75 -0.02
C SER A 28 17.93 -2.45 0.12
N GLN A 29 17.25 -1.31 0.17
CA GLN A 29 17.88 0.00 0.35
C GLN A 29 18.31 0.27 1.79
N ASP A 30 17.83 -0.52 2.74
CA ASP A 30 18.16 -0.43 4.17
C ASP A 30 18.05 0.99 4.72
N ARG A 31 16.91 1.64 4.45
CA ARG A 31 16.63 2.99 4.92
C ARG A 31 15.14 3.17 5.24
N ARG A 32 14.85 4.17 6.04
CA ARG A 32 13.47 4.54 6.37
C ARG A 32 12.78 5.15 5.16
N VAL A 33 11.54 4.72 4.90
CA VAL A 33 10.82 5.12 3.70
C VAL A 33 9.39 5.58 4.01
N LYS A 34 8.91 6.50 3.16
CA LYS A 34 7.51 6.81 3.00
C LYS A 34 7.05 6.11 1.73
N ILE A 35 6.06 5.23 1.84
CA ILE A 35 5.55 4.48 0.69
C ILE A 35 4.33 5.19 0.12
N VAL A 36 4.32 5.39 -1.20
CA VAL A 36 3.18 5.93 -1.92
C VAL A 36 2.65 4.85 -2.85
N LEU A 37 1.44 4.40 -2.60
CA LEU A 37 0.74 3.45 -3.45
C LEU A 37 -0.26 4.24 -4.29
N ASP A 38 0.08 4.47 -5.56
CA ASP A 38 -0.80 5.22 -6.47
C ASP A 38 -1.80 4.27 -7.09
N ALA A 39 -3.00 4.25 -6.55
CA ALA A 39 -4.11 3.41 -7.01
C ALA A 39 -5.15 4.21 -7.82
N THR A 40 -4.76 5.38 -8.36
CA THR A 40 -5.69 6.22 -9.12
C THR A 40 -6.15 5.56 -10.42
N ASP A 41 -5.39 4.59 -10.96
CA ASP A 41 -5.79 3.83 -12.15
C ASP A 41 -6.57 2.55 -11.81
N CYS A 42 -6.84 2.28 -10.54
CA CYS A 42 -7.65 1.14 -10.13
C CYS A 42 -9.13 1.49 -10.25
N ARG A 43 -9.83 0.84 -11.18
CA ARG A 43 -11.25 1.09 -11.44
C ARG A 43 -12.17 0.05 -10.81
N LYS A 44 -11.64 -1.13 -10.52
CA LYS A 44 -12.38 -2.26 -9.96
C LYS A 44 -11.92 -2.59 -8.55
N ILE A 45 -11.82 -1.56 -7.73
CA ILE A 45 -11.39 -1.76 -6.35
C ILE A 45 -12.53 -2.42 -5.55
N SER A 46 -12.20 -3.43 -4.75
CA SER A 46 -13.16 -4.15 -3.91
C SER A 46 -12.49 -4.62 -2.63
N VAL A 47 -13.29 -4.88 -1.61
CA VAL A 47 -12.76 -5.42 -0.34
C VAL A 47 -12.08 -6.77 -0.59
N GLY A 48 -12.68 -7.64 -1.42
CA GLY A 48 -12.09 -8.95 -1.74
C GLY A 48 -10.72 -8.82 -2.38
N ARG A 49 -10.56 -7.87 -3.31
CA ARG A 49 -9.26 -7.63 -3.96
C ARG A 49 -8.22 -7.11 -2.96
N ILE A 50 -8.63 -6.22 -2.06
CA ILE A 50 -7.73 -5.70 -1.02
C ILE A 50 -7.31 -6.86 -0.10
N LEU A 51 -8.24 -7.70 0.32
CA LEU A 51 -7.95 -8.85 1.17
C LEU A 51 -7.03 -9.87 0.49
N SER A 52 -7.07 -9.94 -0.85
CA SER A 52 -6.17 -10.84 -1.60
C SER A 52 -4.71 -10.43 -1.46
N MET A 53 -4.43 -9.19 -1.07
CA MET A 53 -3.07 -8.71 -0.84
C MET A 53 -2.59 -8.96 0.59
N LYS A 54 -3.45 -9.48 1.46
CA LYS A 54 -3.12 -9.70 2.86
C LYS A 54 -1.90 -10.62 3.06
N GLY A 55 -1.78 -11.66 2.24
CA GLY A 55 -0.64 -12.57 2.32
C GLY A 55 0.69 -11.85 2.11
N VAL A 56 0.77 -10.97 1.10
CA VAL A 56 1.97 -10.17 0.84
C VAL A 56 2.26 -9.25 2.02
N LEU A 57 1.25 -8.57 2.53
CA LEU A 57 1.43 -7.65 3.66
C LEU A 57 1.90 -8.41 4.92
N ASP A 58 1.35 -9.61 5.15
CA ASP A 58 1.75 -10.43 6.30
C ASP A 58 3.20 -10.90 6.18
N GLU A 59 3.66 -11.26 4.98
CA GLU A 59 5.05 -11.66 4.73
C GLU A 59 6.04 -10.53 5.00
N HIS A 60 5.63 -9.29 4.81
CA HIS A 60 6.49 -8.12 4.95
C HIS A 60 6.28 -7.36 6.27
N ARG A 61 5.57 -7.93 7.25
CA ARG A 61 5.27 -7.22 8.51
C ARG A 61 6.53 -6.78 9.26
N TYR A 62 7.52 -7.65 9.38
CA TYR A 62 8.76 -7.32 10.10
C TYR A 62 9.47 -6.14 9.45
N SER A 63 9.65 -6.22 8.12
CA SER A 63 10.32 -5.15 7.39
C SER A 63 9.50 -3.86 7.39
N SER A 64 8.18 -3.97 7.28
CA SER A 64 7.29 -2.82 7.36
C SER A 64 7.45 -2.08 8.67
N ARG A 65 7.48 -2.80 9.78
CA ARG A 65 7.68 -2.21 11.11
C ARG A 65 9.04 -1.52 11.21
N LYS A 66 10.06 -2.12 10.62
CA LYS A 66 11.43 -1.62 10.70
C LYS A 66 11.67 -0.40 9.82
N TYR A 67 11.15 -0.41 8.59
CA TYR A 67 11.54 0.56 7.56
C TYR A 67 10.47 1.59 7.21
N ILE A 68 9.19 1.26 7.31
CA ILE A 68 8.13 2.18 6.88
C ILE A 68 7.87 3.22 7.97
N ASP A 69 7.98 4.50 7.59
CA ASP A 69 7.51 5.58 8.45
C ASP A 69 5.99 5.67 8.38
N HIS A 70 5.45 5.80 7.18
CA HIS A 70 4.01 5.74 6.92
C HIS A 70 3.77 5.44 5.44
N THR A 71 2.53 5.08 5.11
CA THR A 71 2.12 4.80 3.74
C THR A 71 0.98 5.74 3.37
N VAL A 72 1.03 6.25 2.14
CA VAL A 72 -0.06 7.04 1.56
C VAL A 72 -0.60 6.25 0.37
N VAL A 73 -1.91 6.03 0.34
CA VAL A 73 -2.59 5.39 -0.79
C VAL A 73 -3.41 6.44 -1.50
N LEU A 74 -3.14 6.63 -2.79
CA LEU A 74 -3.87 7.58 -3.62
C LEU A 74 -4.98 6.83 -4.35
N VAL A 75 -6.21 7.31 -4.25
CA VAL A 75 -7.37 6.75 -4.95
C VAL A 75 -8.10 7.85 -5.71
N ASN A 76 -8.91 7.48 -6.71
CA ASN A 76 -9.52 8.45 -7.62
C ASN A 76 -10.96 8.85 -7.25
N SER A 77 -11.52 8.28 -6.19
CA SER A 77 -12.91 8.59 -5.82
C SER A 77 -13.15 8.36 -4.33
N ARG A 78 -14.25 8.97 -3.83
CA ARG A 78 -14.69 8.75 -2.47
C ARG A 78 -15.15 7.31 -2.23
N PHE A 79 -15.72 6.69 -3.25
CA PHE A 79 -16.14 5.29 -3.18
C PHE A 79 -14.94 4.38 -2.99
N ALA A 80 -13.87 4.57 -3.79
CA ALA A 80 -12.64 3.80 -3.64
C ALA A 80 -12.02 4.01 -2.25
N ARG A 81 -12.06 5.23 -1.74
CA ARG A 81 -11.59 5.54 -0.39
C ARG A 81 -12.37 4.77 0.67
N PHE A 82 -13.68 4.72 0.52
CA PHE A 82 -14.57 3.99 1.44
C PHE A 82 -14.24 2.49 1.44
N ILE A 83 -14.12 1.91 0.25
CA ILE A 83 -13.79 0.49 0.09
C ILE A 83 -12.43 0.16 0.69
N LEU A 84 -11.44 1.01 0.45
CA LEU A 84 -10.10 0.81 0.97
C LEU A 84 -10.07 0.89 2.51
N ARG A 85 -10.80 1.83 3.09
CA ARG A 85 -10.94 1.91 4.55
C ARG A 85 -11.55 0.66 5.13
N ALA A 86 -12.58 0.10 4.47
CA ALA A 86 -13.22 -1.13 4.92
C ALA A 86 -12.23 -2.30 4.90
N GLY A 87 -11.44 -2.41 3.83
CA GLY A 87 -10.42 -3.46 3.72
C GLY A 87 -9.32 -3.31 4.78
N LEU A 88 -8.84 -2.10 4.98
CA LEU A 88 -7.78 -1.82 5.96
C LEU A 88 -8.24 -1.98 7.41
N ALA A 89 -9.53 -1.85 7.68
CA ALA A 89 -10.08 -2.15 9.00
C ALA A 89 -9.97 -3.64 9.34
N ILE A 90 -9.98 -4.49 8.32
CA ILE A 90 -9.82 -5.95 8.48
C ILE A 90 -8.34 -6.31 8.51
N ILE A 91 -7.55 -5.72 7.60
CA ILE A 91 -6.11 -5.92 7.54
C ILE A 91 -5.44 -4.92 8.48
N LYS A 92 -4.93 -5.39 9.60
CA LYS A 92 -4.21 -4.50 10.53
C LYS A 92 -2.80 -4.25 9.99
N THR A 93 -2.47 -2.98 9.78
CA THR A 93 -1.14 -2.60 9.31
C THR A 93 -0.23 -2.25 10.48
N GLU A 94 1.08 -2.49 10.31
CA GLU A 94 2.08 -2.21 11.36
C GLU A 94 2.39 -0.72 11.51
N ARG A 95 2.21 0.06 10.44
CA ARG A 95 2.50 1.49 10.42
C ARG A 95 1.31 2.26 9.87
N PRO A 96 1.17 3.55 10.18
CA PRO A 96 0.04 4.34 9.73
C PRO A 96 -0.13 4.32 8.22
N VAL A 97 -1.38 4.20 7.77
CA VAL A 97 -1.76 4.26 6.36
C VAL A 97 -2.79 5.37 6.19
N TYR A 98 -2.47 6.32 5.33
CA TYR A 98 -3.35 7.44 5.01
C TYR A 98 -3.89 7.26 3.60
N ILE A 99 -5.16 7.53 3.41
CA ILE A 99 -5.82 7.42 2.11
C ILE A 99 -6.14 8.83 1.64
N SER A 100 -5.70 9.17 0.43
CA SER A 100 -5.91 10.49 -0.14
C SER A 100 -6.58 10.39 -1.50
N THR A 101 -7.49 11.31 -1.77
CA THR A 101 -8.08 11.46 -3.11
C THR A 101 -7.55 12.75 -3.69
N PRO A 102 -7.14 12.76 -4.99
CA PRO A 102 -6.86 14.02 -5.65
C PRO A 102 -8.14 14.83 -5.72
N THR A 103 -8.05 16.08 -5.42
CA THR A 103 -9.18 16.99 -5.47
C THR A 103 -9.57 17.32 -6.89
#